data_9b3c0192d8503a8355b40dd5c16d4947
#
_entry.id   9b3c0192d8503a8355b40dd5c16d4947
#
_cell.length_a   1.000
_cell.length_b   1.000
_cell.length_c   1.000
_cell.angle_alpha   90.00
_cell.angle_beta   90.00
_cell.angle_gamma   90.00
#
_symmetry.space_group_name_H-M   'P 1'
#
loop_
_entity.id
_entity.type
_entity.pdbx_description
1 polymer ?
#
loop_
_entity_poly.entity_id
_entity_poly.type
_entity_poly.pdbx_seq_one_letter_code
_entity_poly.pdbx_strand_id
1 'polypeptide(L)'
;MNDKPYRILVTGSRAWTDVDQIWRALGDVVGTIHRDAIHREIVIVHGHCPTGADALADEWGRKYGATMERHRAEDFGPWPRCGPIRNQHMVQLGADVALAFIGPCTSPRCRKPGPHPSHGASGCADLAEQAGIPTRRFTA
;
A
#
# COMPACT_ATOMS: atom_id res chain seq x y z
N MET A 1 -5.63 22.82 -14.62
CA MET A 1 -6.13 21.46 -14.49
C MET A 1 -4.97 20.50 -14.22
N ASN A 2 -5.07 19.63 -13.22
CA ASN A 2 -3.97 18.75 -12.85
C ASN A 2 -4.07 17.44 -13.64
N ASP A 3 -3.20 17.29 -14.65
CA ASP A 3 -3.17 16.10 -15.51
C ASP A 3 -2.19 15.03 -15.00
N LYS A 4 -1.54 15.28 -13.87
CA LYS A 4 -0.62 14.29 -13.30
C LYS A 4 -1.37 13.07 -12.83
N PRO A 5 -0.79 11.86 -12.97
CA PRO A 5 -1.39 10.67 -12.40
C PRO A 5 -1.64 10.82 -10.89
N TYR A 6 -2.77 10.34 -10.44
CA TYR A 6 -3.05 10.27 -9.01
C TYR A 6 -2.47 9.00 -8.45
N ARG A 7 -1.55 9.11 -7.52
CA ARG A 7 -0.77 7.99 -6.99
C ARG A 7 -1.29 7.55 -5.64
N ILE A 8 -1.67 6.28 -5.55
CA ILE A 8 -2.16 5.66 -4.32
C ILE A 8 -1.13 4.63 -3.88
N LEU A 9 -0.44 4.90 -2.76
CA LEU A 9 0.48 3.94 -2.16
C LEU A 9 -0.31 2.97 -1.29
N VAL A 10 -0.25 1.68 -1.60
CA VAL A 10 -0.90 0.65 -0.80
C VAL A 10 0.18 -0.15 -0.08
N THR A 11 0.04 -0.27 1.22
CA THR A 11 0.87 -1.16 2.02
C THR A 11 -0.05 -1.98 2.93
N GLY A 12 0.39 -3.16 3.32
CA GLY A 12 -0.44 -3.96 4.20
C GLY A 12 0.16 -5.31 4.50
N SER A 13 -0.47 -5.99 5.41
CA SER A 13 -0.03 -7.28 5.90
C SER A 13 -0.23 -8.37 4.83
N ARG A 14 0.73 -9.29 4.77
CA ARG A 14 0.66 -10.44 3.86
C ARG A 14 -0.50 -11.36 4.19
N ALA A 15 -0.97 -11.32 5.43
CA ALA A 15 -2.07 -12.14 5.91
C ALA A 15 -3.44 -11.42 5.84
N TRP A 16 -3.49 -10.23 5.25
CA TRP A 16 -4.75 -9.49 5.13
C TRP A 16 -5.72 -10.23 4.21
N THR A 17 -6.94 -10.47 4.67
CA THR A 17 -7.94 -11.22 3.93
C THR A 17 -9.24 -10.47 3.70
N ASP A 18 -9.43 -9.32 4.33
CA ASP A 18 -10.65 -8.53 4.19
C ASP A 18 -10.66 -7.78 2.85
N VAL A 19 -11.13 -8.48 1.83
CA VAL A 19 -11.22 -7.96 0.46
C VAL A 19 -12.12 -6.73 0.40
N ASP A 20 -13.26 -6.80 1.08
CA ASP A 20 -14.27 -5.73 1.02
C ASP A 20 -13.72 -4.41 1.54
N GLN A 21 -12.90 -4.44 2.58
CA GLN A 21 -12.31 -3.22 3.13
C GLN A 21 -11.35 -2.57 2.12
N ILE A 22 -10.52 -3.37 1.44
CA ILE A 22 -9.63 -2.85 0.40
C ILE A 22 -10.43 -2.30 -0.76
N TRP A 23 -11.44 -3.04 -1.23
CA TRP A 23 -12.31 -2.60 -2.32
C TRP A 23 -13.00 -1.28 -2.01
N ARG A 24 -13.54 -1.15 -0.79
CA ARG A 24 -14.19 0.09 -0.35
C ARG A 24 -13.20 1.26 -0.26
N ALA A 25 -12.04 1.04 0.33
CA ALA A 25 -11.06 2.10 0.50
C ALA A 25 -10.58 2.64 -0.85
N LEU A 26 -10.24 1.75 -1.78
CA LEU A 26 -9.82 2.14 -3.12
C LEU A 26 -10.97 2.80 -3.90
N GLY A 27 -12.15 2.24 -3.81
CA GLY A 27 -13.34 2.79 -4.47
C GLY A 27 -13.67 4.19 -3.98
N ASP A 28 -13.57 4.44 -2.68
CA ASP A 28 -13.82 5.76 -2.10
C ASP A 28 -12.83 6.80 -2.61
N VAL A 29 -11.53 6.46 -2.63
CA VAL A 29 -10.49 7.38 -3.10
C VAL A 29 -10.69 7.69 -4.58
N VAL A 30 -10.82 6.66 -5.40
CA VAL A 30 -10.95 6.82 -6.86
C VAL A 30 -12.25 7.50 -7.22
N GLY A 31 -13.35 7.16 -6.52
CA GLY A 31 -14.64 7.82 -6.72
C GLY A 31 -14.59 9.31 -6.45
N THR A 32 -13.88 9.72 -5.40
CA THR A 32 -13.69 11.14 -5.08
C THR A 32 -12.92 11.86 -6.18
N ILE A 33 -11.83 11.26 -6.67
CA ILE A 33 -11.00 11.85 -7.73
C ILE A 33 -11.79 11.93 -9.05
N HIS A 34 -12.50 10.87 -9.42
CA HIS A 34 -13.22 10.81 -10.69
C HIS A 34 -14.47 11.67 -10.72
N ARG A 35 -14.98 12.15 -9.59
CA ARG A 35 -16.05 13.15 -9.61
C ARG A 35 -15.62 14.43 -10.31
N ASP A 36 -14.37 14.83 -10.13
CA ASP A 36 -13.86 16.09 -10.66
C ASP A 36 -13.00 15.89 -11.91
N ALA A 37 -12.42 14.70 -12.09
CA ALA A 37 -11.48 14.41 -13.18
C ALA A 37 -11.55 12.94 -13.59
N ILE A 38 -12.64 12.56 -14.27
CA ILE A 38 -12.93 11.14 -14.61
C ILE A 38 -11.84 10.50 -15.48
N HIS A 39 -11.09 11.29 -16.25
CA HIS A 39 -10.04 10.78 -17.12
C HIS A 39 -8.65 10.81 -16.46
N ARG A 40 -8.57 11.21 -15.20
CA ARG A 40 -7.29 11.24 -14.51
C ARG A 40 -6.77 9.82 -14.30
N GLU A 41 -5.55 9.58 -14.72
CA GLU A 41 -4.90 8.28 -14.52
C GLU A 41 -4.75 7.99 -13.03
N ILE A 42 -5.10 6.76 -12.65
CA ILE A 42 -4.88 6.27 -11.28
C ILE A 42 -3.72 5.28 -11.32
N VAL A 43 -2.72 5.51 -10.48
CA VAL A 43 -1.58 4.61 -10.31
C VAL A 43 -1.62 4.02 -8.92
N ILE A 44 -1.63 2.70 -8.83
CA ILE A 44 -1.52 1.99 -7.55
C ILE A 44 -0.08 1.54 -7.39
N VAL A 45 0.56 2.03 -6.34
CA VAL A 45 1.96 1.74 -6.00
C VAL A 45 1.97 0.73 -4.86
N HIS A 46 2.60 -0.41 -5.04
CA HIS A 46 2.67 -1.41 -3.98
C HIS A 46 3.93 -2.26 -4.07
N GLY A 47 4.15 -3.08 -3.04
CA GLY A 47 5.37 -3.85 -2.88
C GLY A 47 5.39 -5.22 -3.55
N HIS A 48 4.38 -5.52 -4.34
CA HIS A 48 4.28 -6.76 -5.12
C HIS A 48 4.39 -8.03 -4.27
N CYS A 49 3.85 -7.97 -3.06
CA CYS A 49 3.72 -9.17 -2.23
C CYS A 49 2.71 -10.11 -2.89
N PRO A 50 2.98 -11.43 -2.96
CA PRO A 50 2.07 -12.37 -3.67
C PRO A 50 0.76 -12.61 -2.94
N THR A 51 0.64 -12.24 -1.67
CA THR A 51 -0.57 -12.42 -0.87
C THR A 51 -0.90 -11.13 -0.11
N GLY A 52 -2.08 -11.09 0.48
CA GLY A 52 -2.49 -10.01 1.36
C GLY A 52 -2.86 -8.73 0.63
N ALA A 53 -2.63 -7.59 1.30
CA ALA A 53 -3.11 -6.30 0.83
C ALA A 53 -2.58 -5.91 -0.55
N ASP A 54 -1.29 -6.13 -0.81
CA ASP A 54 -0.69 -5.78 -2.10
C ASP A 54 -1.36 -6.56 -3.24
N ALA A 55 -1.53 -7.87 -3.07
CA ALA A 55 -2.14 -8.73 -4.08
C ALA A 55 -3.60 -8.36 -4.32
N LEU A 56 -4.34 -8.05 -3.26
CA LEU A 56 -5.75 -7.67 -3.38
C LEU A 56 -5.92 -6.30 -4.04
N ALA A 57 -5.05 -5.35 -3.74
CA ALA A 57 -5.05 -4.04 -4.40
C ALA A 57 -4.68 -4.15 -5.88
N ASP A 58 -3.72 -5.01 -6.20
CA ASP A 58 -3.33 -5.28 -7.59
C ASP A 58 -4.51 -5.84 -8.39
N GLU A 59 -5.22 -6.80 -7.81
CA GLU A 59 -6.39 -7.40 -8.44
C GLU A 59 -7.48 -6.35 -8.71
N TRP A 60 -7.76 -5.49 -7.72
CA TRP A 60 -8.72 -4.40 -7.86
C TRP A 60 -8.31 -3.46 -9.00
N GLY A 61 -7.05 -3.06 -9.02
CA GLY A 61 -6.54 -2.13 -10.03
C GLY A 61 -6.63 -2.68 -11.44
N ARG A 62 -6.28 -3.95 -11.63
CA ARG A 62 -6.42 -4.61 -12.93
C ARG A 62 -7.88 -4.68 -13.38
N LYS A 63 -8.80 -4.91 -12.45
CA LYS A 63 -10.23 -4.98 -12.75
C LYS A 63 -10.80 -3.62 -13.18
N TYR A 64 -10.35 -2.54 -12.54
CA TYR A 64 -10.91 -1.21 -12.75
C TYR A 64 -10.02 -0.27 -13.58
N GLY A 65 -9.00 -0.81 -14.22
CA GLY A 65 -8.22 -0.06 -15.21
C GLY A 65 -7.16 0.87 -14.63
N ALA A 66 -6.76 0.69 -13.38
CA ALA A 66 -5.65 1.45 -12.82
C ALA A 66 -4.30 0.95 -13.35
N THR A 67 -3.31 1.84 -13.38
CA THR A 67 -1.94 1.47 -13.71
C THR A 67 -1.26 0.91 -12.46
N MET A 68 -0.55 -0.22 -12.59
CA MET A 68 0.16 -0.83 -11.48
C MET A 68 1.63 -0.42 -11.50
N GLU A 69 2.12 0.12 -10.38
CA GLU A 69 3.55 0.35 -10.17
C GLU A 69 4.01 -0.60 -9.05
N ARG A 70 4.65 -1.69 -9.45
CA ARG A 70 5.05 -2.78 -8.56
C ARG A 70 6.52 -2.66 -8.22
N HIS A 71 6.84 -2.73 -6.92
CA HIS A 71 8.22 -2.65 -6.42
C HIS A 71 8.54 -3.91 -5.64
N ARG A 72 9.16 -4.87 -6.28
CA ARG A 72 9.54 -6.13 -5.64
C ARG A 72 10.65 -5.90 -4.63
N ALA A 73 10.48 -6.48 -3.43
CA ALA A 73 11.49 -6.35 -2.38
C ALA A 73 12.86 -6.90 -2.84
N GLU A 74 12.85 -8.00 -3.57
CA GLU A 74 14.07 -8.68 -4.05
C GLU A 74 14.95 -7.78 -4.92
N ASP A 75 14.39 -6.76 -5.55
CA ASP A 75 15.14 -5.80 -6.36
C ASP A 75 15.97 -4.84 -5.53
N PHE A 76 15.77 -4.82 -4.19
CA PHE A 76 16.40 -3.90 -3.25
C PHE A 76 17.45 -4.55 -2.34
N GLY A 77 17.86 -5.77 -2.67
CA GLY A 77 18.91 -6.47 -1.96
C GLY A 77 18.41 -7.72 -1.25
N PRO A 78 19.24 -8.29 -0.37
CA PRO A 78 18.90 -9.54 0.32
C PRO A 78 17.91 -9.32 1.45
N TRP A 79 17.14 -10.38 1.75
CA TRP A 79 16.29 -10.41 2.93
C TRP A 79 17.16 -10.45 4.19
N PRO A 80 16.71 -9.81 5.29
CA PRO A 80 15.42 -9.14 5.48
C PRO A 80 15.43 -7.64 5.18
N ARG A 81 16.56 -7.06 4.78
CA ARG A 81 16.70 -5.61 4.61
C ARG A 81 15.94 -5.05 3.42
N CYS A 82 15.73 -5.87 2.39
CA CYS A 82 15.14 -5.42 1.13
C CYS A 82 13.72 -4.87 1.31
N GLY A 83 12.91 -5.43 2.21
CA GLY A 83 11.56 -4.95 2.47
C GLY A 83 11.51 -3.51 2.95
N PRO A 84 12.18 -3.17 4.04
CA PRO A 84 12.27 -1.78 4.52
C PRO A 84 12.88 -0.81 3.50
N ILE A 85 13.92 -1.22 2.78
CA ILE A 85 14.55 -0.39 1.75
C ILE A 85 13.56 -0.12 0.61
N ARG A 86 12.83 -1.14 0.15
CA ARG A 86 11.79 -1.01 -0.86
C ARG A 86 10.70 -0.05 -0.40
N ASN A 87 10.25 -0.17 0.85
CA ASN A 87 9.22 0.72 1.40
C ASN A 87 9.68 2.17 1.42
N GLN A 88 10.91 2.41 1.84
CA GLN A 88 11.50 3.75 1.83
C GLN A 88 11.55 4.31 0.41
N HIS A 89 11.93 3.49 -0.55
CA HIS A 89 11.97 3.90 -1.96
C HIS A 89 10.59 4.31 -2.48
N MET A 90 9.56 3.51 -2.20
CA MET A 90 8.20 3.83 -2.61
C MET A 90 7.72 5.16 -2.03
N VAL A 91 8.00 5.40 -0.75
CA VAL A 91 7.63 6.66 -0.11
C VAL A 91 8.40 7.84 -0.71
N GLN A 92 9.68 7.67 -1.01
CA GLN A 92 10.50 8.72 -1.63
C GLN A 92 10.01 9.11 -3.03
N LEU A 93 9.45 8.17 -3.77
CA LEU A 93 8.85 8.47 -5.08
C LEU A 93 7.60 9.35 -4.96
N GLY A 94 7.01 9.38 -3.79
CA GLY A 94 5.84 10.20 -3.51
C GLY A 94 4.53 9.54 -3.88
N ALA A 95 3.48 9.97 -3.20
CA ALA A 95 2.11 9.56 -3.48
C ALA A 95 1.15 10.65 -3.01
N ASP A 96 -0.06 10.63 -3.55
CA ASP A 96 -1.10 11.58 -3.16
C ASP A 96 -1.85 11.11 -1.91
N VAL A 97 -1.90 9.81 -1.71
CA VAL A 97 -2.49 9.19 -0.52
C VAL A 97 -1.83 7.83 -0.28
N ALA A 98 -1.77 7.43 0.98
CA ALA A 98 -1.34 6.08 1.36
C ALA A 98 -2.46 5.38 2.10
N LEU A 99 -2.70 4.13 1.74
CA LEU A 99 -3.68 3.26 2.38
C LEU A 99 -2.92 2.09 3.01
N ALA A 100 -2.99 1.98 4.33
CA ALA A 100 -2.26 0.95 5.08
C ALA A 100 -3.23 -0.01 5.75
N PHE A 101 -3.17 -1.28 5.33
CA PHE A 101 -4.04 -2.35 5.85
C PHE A 101 -3.22 -3.20 6.81
N ILE A 102 -3.30 -2.86 8.11
CA ILE A 102 -2.38 -3.35 9.13
C ILE A 102 -3.04 -4.45 9.95
N GLY A 103 -2.68 -5.68 9.68
CA GLY A 103 -3.08 -6.83 10.48
C GLY A 103 -2.08 -7.10 11.60
N PRO A 104 -2.34 -8.13 12.42
CA PRO A 104 -1.40 -8.53 13.46
C PRO A 104 -0.11 -9.09 12.85
N CYS A 105 0.99 -8.96 13.60
CA CYS A 105 2.27 -9.51 13.19
C CYS A 105 2.21 -11.04 13.15
N THR A 106 2.59 -11.61 12.02
CA THR A 106 2.66 -13.05 11.82
C THR A 106 4.08 -13.53 11.52
N SER A 107 5.07 -12.64 11.66
CA SER A 107 6.45 -12.96 11.33
C SER A 107 7.04 -13.98 12.30
N PRO A 108 7.57 -15.11 11.82
CA PRO A 108 8.25 -16.09 12.66
C PRO A 108 9.57 -15.58 13.24
N ARG A 109 10.11 -14.50 12.67
CA ARG A 109 11.37 -13.88 13.15
C ARG A 109 11.12 -12.86 14.25
N CYS A 110 9.87 -12.43 14.45
CA CYS A 110 9.54 -11.46 15.48
C CYS A 110 9.54 -12.13 16.86
N ARG A 111 10.23 -11.50 17.81
CA ARG A 111 10.35 -12.00 19.19
C ARG A 111 9.56 -11.19 20.19
N LYS A 112 8.78 -10.20 19.72
CA LYS A 112 7.92 -9.43 20.62
C LYS A 112 6.82 -10.32 21.19
N PRO A 113 6.58 -10.29 22.51
CA PRO A 113 5.52 -11.08 23.11
C PRO A 113 4.15 -10.47 22.80
N GLY A 114 3.15 -11.34 22.62
CA GLY A 114 1.78 -10.95 22.46
C GLY A 114 1.42 -10.34 21.12
N PRO A 115 0.12 -10.13 20.88
CA PRO A 115 -0.36 -9.53 19.63
C PRO A 115 0.12 -8.09 19.48
N HIS A 116 0.57 -7.74 18.27
CA HIS A 116 0.99 -6.39 17.93
C HIS A 116 0.88 -6.19 16.40
N PRO A 117 0.89 -4.95 15.91
CA PRO A 117 0.74 -4.69 14.48
C PRO A 117 1.91 -5.23 13.64
N SER A 118 1.60 -5.59 12.40
CA SER A 118 2.60 -5.99 11.42
C SER A 118 3.65 -4.89 11.24
N HIS A 119 4.93 -5.26 11.33
CA HIS A 119 6.03 -4.30 11.26
C HIS A 119 6.17 -3.66 9.88
N GLY A 120 6.05 -4.46 8.82
CA GLY A 120 6.21 -3.96 7.46
C GLY A 120 5.15 -2.93 7.10
N ALA A 121 3.89 -3.24 7.37
CA ALA A 121 2.78 -2.36 7.05
C ALA A 121 2.79 -1.10 7.92
N SER A 122 2.97 -1.24 9.23
CA SER A 122 3.01 -0.09 10.13
C SER A 122 4.24 0.77 9.89
N GLY A 123 5.40 0.17 9.61
CA GLY A 123 6.62 0.90 9.29
C GLY A 123 6.48 1.72 8.00
N CYS A 124 5.88 1.16 6.97
CA CYS A 124 5.63 1.88 5.72
C CYS A 124 4.65 3.03 5.94
N ALA A 125 3.59 2.81 6.73
CA ALA A 125 2.64 3.87 7.09
C ALA A 125 3.32 5.01 7.85
N ASP A 126 4.21 4.69 8.79
CA ASP A 126 4.99 5.69 9.53
C ASP A 126 5.85 6.53 8.56
N LEU A 127 6.54 5.88 7.63
CA LEU A 127 7.36 6.58 6.63
C LEU A 127 6.52 7.51 5.77
N ALA A 128 5.35 7.06 5.34
CA ALA A 128 4.44 7.87 4.52
C ALA A 128 3.98 9.12 5.28
N GLU A 129 3.59 8.95 6.55
CA GLU A 129 3.17 10.07 7.39
C GLU A 129 4.31 11.06 7.63
N GLN A 130 5.51 10.57 7.89
CA GLN A 130 6.69 11.41 8.08
C GLN A 130 7.03 12.20 6.81
N ALA A 131 6.74 11.64 5.64
CA ALA A 131 6.97 12.30 4.37
C ALA A 131 5.85 13.29 3.98
N GLY A 132 4.83 13.43 4.83
CA GLY A 132 3.71 14.33 4.57
C GLY A 132 2.64 13.77 3.65
N ILE A 133 2.66 12.47 3.36
CA ILE A 133 1.64 11.83 2.55
C ILE A 133 0.41 11.57 3.43
N PRO A 134 -0.79 12.06 3.04
CA PRO A 134 -2.01 11.72 3.77
C PRO A 134 -2.18 10.21 3.84
N THR A 135 -2.30 9.67 5.05
CA THR A 135 -2.29 8.22 5.27
C THR A 135 -3.53 7.80 6.04
N ARG A 136 -4.22 6.78 5.53
CA ARG A 136 -5.34 6.15 6.21
C ARG A 136 -4.90 4.76 6.67
N ARG A 137 -5.13 4.46 7.94
CA ARG A 137 -4.80 3.16 8.53
C ARG A 137 -6.06 2.37 8.76
N PHE A 138 -6.04 1.12 8.31
CA PHE A 138 -7.12 0.16 8.52
C PHE A 138 -6.56 -1.02 9.32
N THR A 139 -7.28 -1.44 10.34
CA THR A 139 -6.86 -2.57 11.18
C THR A 139 -7.85 -3.72 11.04
N ALA A 140 -7.33 -4.93 11.20
CA ALA A 140 -8.17 -6.13 11.14
C ALA A 140 -9.00 -6.28 12.42
#